data_f4532f11b5dcc5f03a9b3c69015ea59f
#
_entry.id   f4532f11b5dcc5f03a9b3c69015ea59f
#
_cell.length_a   1.000
_cell.length_b   1.000
_cell.length_c   1.000
_cell.angle_alpha   90.00
_cell.angle_beta   90.00
_cell.angle_gamma   90.00
#
_symmetry.space_group_name_H-M   'P 1'
#
loop_
_entity.id
_entity.type
_entity.pdbx_description
1 polymer ?
#
loop_
_entity_poly.entity_id
_entity_poly.type
_entity_poly.pdbx_seq_one_letter_code
_entity_poly.pdbx_strand_id
1 'polypeptide(L)'
;MIDLTKIQYRVVVMDESKNQYNIKEYIENLGWEENDGELSVRTSFVAKNDKTSKGYLSKIIKPGCLVGVFATDGASQDEEVARGYVETWNPVEKSGGHTLKCTCYDELYKLQKSQDNRYFPSGTGTKSAIEGILDDWEIPQESYQGPNASHGKTVENNKYLSDIIINLLDDAAKKGEEQCFVQARKGKTSVIPRGSNKTVYVFRMDNTQMFSQSISTADMITRVKVVGKADDDGRTSVEATVNGETKYGIRQRIYTRGKDESLADAKSAAQEILDDEGKIKKEIKVQSPDVPFVRKGDLVYVMSELAQSYYYVKGIQHTVDTYSMTMDLELAEPKKEKASSEKKKDYNVGDIVNFHGGTHYVSSYPGSKGYKARVGKAKITIKNGSGKAHPWHLIHTDSGSNVYGWVDDGTFD
;
A
#
# COMPACT_ATOMS: atom_id res chain seq x y z
N MET A 1 -4.91 5.99 24.78
CA MET A 1 -6.13 5.24 24.33
C MET A 1 -7.10 6.30 23.85
N ILE A 2 -7.66 6.16 22.63
CA ILE A 2 -8.66 7.10 22.12
C ILE A 2 -9.99 6.90 22.87
N ASP A 3 -10.63 7.98 23.25
CA ASP A 3 -11.98 7.97 23.86
C ASP A 3 -13.02 8.25 22.77
N LEU A 4 -13.64 7.19 22.26
CA LEU A 4 -14.60 7.28 21.16
C LEU A 4 -15.84 8.10 21.50
N THR A 5 -16.15 8.29 22.80
CA THR A 5 -17.30 9.10 23.22
C THR A 5 -17.07 10.61 23.05
N LYS A 6 -15.82 11.01 22.84
CA LYS A 6 -15.40 12.40 22.63
C LYS A 6 -15.18 12.77 21.18
N ILE A 7 -15.37 11.83 20.26
CA ILE A 7 -15.23 12.11 18.83
C ILE A 7 -16.31 13.12 18.41
N GLN A 8 -15.85 14.22 17.84
CA GLN A 8 -16.71 15.26 17.25
C GLN A 8 -16.28 15.53 15.82
N TYR A 9 -17.27 15.82 14.99
CA TYR A 9 -17.06 16.10 13.58
C TYR A 9 -17.45 17.53 13.24
N ARG A 10 -16.70 18.15 12.36
CA ARG A 10 -16.98 19.43 11.74
C ARG A 10 -16.89 19.28 10.22
N VAL A 11 -17.86 19.84 9.50
CA VAL A 11 -17.91 19.80 8.04
C VAL A 11 -17.92 21.21 7.50
N VAL A 12 -16.93 21.53 6.68
CA VAL A 12 -16.75 22.86 6.10
C VAL A 12 -16.84 22.76 4.59
N VAL A 13 -17.67 23.61 4.00
CA VAL A 13 -17.70 23.84 2.56
C VAL A 13 -17.00 25.15 2.25
N MET A 14 -16.14 25.15 1.27
CA MET A 14 -15.53 26.35 0.71
C MET A 14 -16.05 26.56 -0.71
N ASP A 15 -16.67 27.71 -0.96
CA ASP A 15 -17.19 28.09 -2.27
C ASP A 15 -16.07 28.61 -3.21
N GLU A 16 -16.41 28.87 -4.48
CA GLU A 16 -15.47 29.40 -5.47
C GLU A 16 -14.86 30.76 -5.07
N SER A 17 -15.56 31.54 -4.27
CA SER A 17 -15.08 32.81 -3.71
C SER A 17 -14.22 32.63 -2.45
N LYS A 18 -13.89 31.38 -2.07
CA LYS A 18 -13.15 31.00 -0.86
C LYS A 18 -13.86 31.34 0.46
N ASN A 19 -15.17 31.60 0.45
CA ASN A 19 -15.93 31.69 1.68
C ASN A 19 -16.11 30.31 2.28
N GLN A 20 -15.97 30.22 3.61
CA GLN A 20 -16.13 28.98 4.36
C GLN A 20 -17.45 28.96 5.12
N TYR A 21 -18.12 27.82 5.09
CA TYR A 21 -19.39 27.58 5.76
C TYR A 21 -19.31 26.28 6.55
N ASN A 22 -19.49 26.35 7.86
CA ASN A 22 -19.69 25.15 8.66
C ASN A 22 -21.13 24.67 8.46
N ILE A 23 -21.30 23.47 7.93
CA ILE A 23 -22.61 22.92 7.55
C ILE A 23 -23.00 21.68 8.36
N LYS A 24 -22.23 21.31 9.39
CA LYS A 24 -22.44 20.06 10.15
C LYS A 24 -23.88 19.93 10.70
N GLU A 25 -24.49 21.03 11.15
CA GLU A 25 -25.85 21.03 11.71
C GLU A 25 -26.94 20.67 10.69
N TYR A 26 -26.65 20.83 9.40
CA TYR A 26 -27.55 20.51 8.31
C TYR A 26 -27.33 19.12 7.71
N ILE A 27 -26.27 18.42 8.12
CA ILE A 27 -25.83 17.18 7.49
C ILE A 27 -26.43 15.96 8.18
N GLU A 28 -26.94 15.06 7.35
CA GLU A 28 -27.34 13.71 7.66
C GLU A 28 -26.60 12.74 6.74
N ASN A 29 -26.42 11.49 7.14
CA ASN A 29 -25.77 10.43 6.36
C ASN A 29 -24.38 10.83 5.85
N LEU A 30 -23.56 11.41 6.74
CA LEU A 30 -22.15 11.69 6.43
C LEU A 30 -21.34 10.41 6.46
N GLY A 31 -20.57 10.20 5.41
CA GLY A 31 -19.58 9.13 5.36
C GLY A 31 -18.49 9.41 4.35
N TRP A 32 -17.39 8.70 4.48
CA TRP A 32 -16.34 8.68 3.47
C TRP A 32 -15.77 7.27 3.37
N GLU A 33 -15.16 6.98 2.23
CA GLU A 33 -14.58 5.67 1.96
C GLU A 33 -13.34 5.77 1.09
N GLU A 34 -12.48 4.80 1.30
CA GLU A 34 -11.27 4.53 0.52
C GLU A 34 -11.32 3.07 0.11
N ASN A 35 -11.52 2.80 -1.16
CA ASN A 35 -11.70 1.43 -1.65
C ASN A 35 -10.37 0.81 -2.10
N ASP A 36 -10.29 -0.51 -2.02
CA ASP A 36 -9.19 -1.27 -2.62
C ASP A 36 -9.19 -1.07 -4.15
N GLY A 37 -8.01 -0.88 -4.73
CA GLY A 37 -7.87 -0.62 -6.18
C GLY A 37 -8.25 0.79 -6.63
N GLU A 38 -8.74 1.67 -5.76
CA GLU A 38 -9.03 3.07 -6.07
C GLU A 38 -7.98 4.00 -5.44
N LEU A 39 -7.67 5.12 -6.09
CA LEU A 39 -6.73 6.10 -5.54
C LEU A 39 -7.44 7.15 -4.68
N SER A 40 -8.62 7.61 -5.11
CA SER A 40 -9.30 8.75 -4.47
C SER A 40 -10.17 8.35 -3.30
N VAL A 41 -10.31 9.29 -2.35
CA VAL A 41 -11.30 9.24 -1.29
C VAL A 41 -12.64 9.72 -1.82
N ARG A 42 -13.70 8.98 -1.54
CA ARG A 42 -15.09 9.39 -1.82
C ARG A 42 -15.77 9.82 -0.54
N THR A 43 -16.21 11.06 -0.46
CA THR A 43 -17.02 11.59 0.65
C THR A 43 -18.45 11.81 0.18
N SER A 44 -19.43 11.37 0.95
CA SER A 44 -20.85 11.56 0.63
C SER A 44 -21.63 12.06 1.83
N PHE A 45 -22.64 12.87 1.57
CA PHE A 45 -23.56 13.32 2.60
C PHE A 45 -24.92 13.72 2.02
N VAL A 46 -25.92 13.75 2.90
CA VAL A 46 -27.23 14.34 2.63
C VAL A 46 -27.38 15.53 3.58
N ALA A 47 -27.68 16.70 3.04
CA ALA A 47 -27.95 17.89 3.84
C ALA A 47 -29.43 18.25 3.78
N LYS A 48 -29.99 18.74 4.88
CA LYS A 48 -31.26 19.48 4.88
C LYS A 48 -31.06 20.75 4.08
N ASN A 49 -31.80 20.89 2.99
CA ASN A 49 -31.69 22.06 2.12
C ASN A 49 -32.52 23.22 2.67
N ASP A 50 -32.27 23.60 3.94
CA ASP A 50 -32.97 24.65 4.63
C ASP A 50 -32.45 26.04 4.21
N LYS A 51 -33.27 27.05 4.44
CA LYS A 51 -32.92 28.44 4.17
C LYS A 51 -32.06 28.97 5.32
N THR A 52 -30.79 29.17 5.05
CA THR A 52 -29.84 29.84 5.94
C THR A 52 -29.96 31.35 5.79
N SER A 53 -29.22 32.13 6.62
CA SER A 53 -29.11 33.59 6.46
C SER A 53 -28.56 34.03 5.09
N LYS A 54 -27.89 33.11 4.38
CA LYS A 54 -27.27 33.32 3.05
C LYS A 54 -28.05 32.64 1.89
N GLY A 55 -29.22 32.07 2.15
CA GLY A 55 -30.06 31.36 1.20
C GLY A 55 -30.09 29.85 1.44
N TYR A 56 -30.69 29.10 0.52
CA TYR A 56 -30.72 27.63 0.58
C TYR A 56 -29.33 27.02 0.39
N LEU A 57 -29.02 25.95 1.11
CA LEU A 57 -27.73 25.25 0.97
C LEU A 57 -27.43 24.85 -0.47
N SER A 58 -28.46 24.47 -1.25
CA SER A 58 -28.32 24.18 -2.68
C SER A 58 -27.92 25.40 -3.55
N LYS A 59 -27.99 26.61 -3.01
CA LYS A 59 -27.48 27.83 -3.67
C LYS A 59 -26.02 28.11 -3.30
N ILE A 60 -25.58 27.64 -2.14
CA ILE A 60 -24.22 27.82 -1.60
C ILE A 60 -23.31 26.68 -2.10
N ILE A 61 -23.76 25.43 -1.93
CA ILE A 61 -23.01 24.26 -2.36
C ILE A 61 -23.30 24.00 -3.84
N LYS A 62 -22.25 23.95 -4.64
CA LYS A 62 -22.29 23.72 -6.09
C LYS A 62 -21.23 22.70 -6.48
N PRO A 63 -21.32 22.06 -7.68
CA PRO A 63 -20.20 21.33 -8.23
C PRO A 63 -18.93 22.19 -8.23
N GLY A 64 -17.80 21.60 -7.86
CA GLY A 64 -16.51 22.27 -7.70
C GLY A 64 -16.25 22.89 -6.34
N CYS A 65 -17.25 23.07 -5.45
CA CYS A 65 -17.03 23.48 -4.07
C CYS A 65 -16.17 22.43 -3.35
N LEU A 66 -15.21 22.89 -2.53
CA LEU A 66 -14.41 22.01 -1.69
C LEU A 66 -15.14 21.72 -0.37
N VAL A 67 -15.24 20.45 -0.02
CA VAL A 67 -15.79 19.97 1.25
C VAL A 67 -14.66 19.34 2.05
N GLY A 68 -14.47 19.80 3.30
CA GLY A 68 -13.56 19.21 4.27
C GLY A 68 -14.30 18.62 5.45
N VAL A 69 -13.97 17.39 5.83
CA VAL A 69 -14.45 16.72 7.04
C VAL A 69 -13.31 16.70 8.04
N PHE A 70 -13.58 17.23 9.23
CA PHE A 70 -12.63 17.31 10.33
C PHE A 70 -13.15 16.53 11.52
N ALA A 71 -12.25 15.87 12.24
CA ALA A 71 -12.56 15.16 13.47
C ALA A 71 -11.59 15.55 14.58
N THR A 72 -12.08 15.50 15.84
CA THR A 72 -11.27 15.63 17.06
C THR A 72 -11.67 14.55 18.04
N ASP A 73 -10.73 14.10 18.88
CA ASP A 73 -10.97 13.20 20.01
C ASP A 73 -11.13 13.97 21.34
N GLY A 74 -11.25 15.31 21.26
CA GLY A 74 -11.36 16.20 22.41
C GLY A 74 -10.03 16.48 23.12
N ALA A 75 -8.94 15.79 22.76
CA ALA A 75 -7.60 15.99 23.31
C ALA A 75 -6.66 16.66 22.31
N SER A 76 -6.92 16.48 21.02
CA SER A 76 -6.16 17.04 19.89
C SER A 76 -6.91 18.16 19.19
N GLN A 77 -6.18 18.93 18.37
CA GLN A 77 -6.83 19.87 17.44
C GLN A 77 -7.62 19.11 16.37
N ASP A 78 -8.57 19.79 15.73
CA ASP A 78 -9.28 19.24 14.57
C ASP A 78 -8.30 18.73 13.50
N GLU A 79 -8.40 17.46 13.16
CA GLU A 79 -7.66 16.87 12.06
C GLU A 79 -8.58 16.69 10.84
N GLU A 80 -8.11 17.06 9.65
CA GLU A 80 -8.81 16.79 8.41
C GLU A 80 -8.71 15.29 8.11
N VAL A 81 -9.85 14.59 8.16
CA VAL A 81 -9.95 13.14 7.96
C VAL A 81 -10.39 12.77 6.56
N ALA A 82 -11.15 13.65 5.89
CA ALA A 82 -11.53 13.51 4.50
C ALA A 82 -11.72 14.89 3.86
N ARG A 83 -11.49 14.95 2.55
CA ARG A 83 -11.83 16.12 1.73
C ARG A 83 -12.18 15.68 0.31
N GLY A 84 -12.89 16.57 -0.40
CA GLY A 84 -13.16 16.36 -1.81
C GLY A 84 -13.91 17.52 -2.43
N TYR A 85 -13.85 17.62 -3.73
CA TYR A 85 -14.63 18.55 -4.53
C TYR A 85 -15.98 17.92 -4.86
N VAL A 86 -17.04 18.71 -4.78
CA VAL A 86 -18.40 18.26 -5.13
C VAL A 86 -18.46 17.92 -6.62
N GLU A 87 -18.62 16.64 -6.92
CA GLU A 87 -18.79 16.11 -8.28
C GLU A 87 -20.27 15.82 -8.59
N THR A 88 -21.00 15.30 -7.60
CA THR A 88 -22.43 15.08 -7.74
C THR A 88 -23.18 16.02 -6.80
N TRP A 89 -24.12 16.77 -7.37
CA TRP A 89 -24.97 17.72 -6.68
C TRP A 89 -26.41 17.43 -7.08
N ASN A 90 -27.23 16.99 -6.13
CA ASN A 90 -28.59 16.57 -6.39
C ASN A 90 -29.56 17.13 -5.33
N PRO A 91 -30.17 18.30 -5.56
CA PRO A 91 -31.25 18.80 -4.72
C PRO A 91 -32.52 18.00 -4.98
N VAL A 92 -33.20 17.58 -3.93
CA VAL A 92 -34.43 16.80 -3.98
C VAL A 92 -35.52 17.51 -3.21
N GLU A 93 -36.65 17.76 -3.86
CA GLU A 93 -37.85 18.31 -3.24
C GLU A 93 -38.88 17.21 -2.98
N LYS A 94 -39.40 17.17 -1.76
CA LYS A 94 -40.46 16.24 -1.35
C LYS A 94 -41.50 17.00 -0.55
N SER A 95 -42.72 16.44 -0.43
CA SER A 95 -43.82 17.08 0.36
C SER A 95 -43.47 17.28 1.84
N GLY A 96 -42.46 16.63 2.39
CA GLY A 96 -41.99 16.74 3.77
C GLY A 96 -40.69 17.50 3.95
N GLY A 97 -40.17 18.17 2.93
CA GLY A 97 -38.93 18.93 3.04
C GLY A 97 -37.99 18.80 1.83
N HIS A 98 -36.96 19.57 1.84
CA HIS A 98 -35.96 19.63 0.78
C HIS A 98 -34.64 19.06 1.26
N THR A 99 -34.01 18.25 0.46
CA THR A 99 -32.67 17.69 0.75
C THR A 99 -31.69 17.99 -0.36
N LEU A 100 -30.41 17.98 -0.05
CA LEU A 100 -29.32 18.09 -0.99
C LEU A 100 -28.39 16.88 -0.80
N LYS A 101 -28.28 16.04 -1.82
CA LYS A 101 -27.32 14.93 -1.82
C LYS A 101 -26.06 15.35 -2.56
N CYS A 102 -24.90 15.17 -1.92
CA CYS A 102 -23.60 15.44 -2.52
C CYS A 102 -22.69 14.23 -2.44
N THR A 103 -21.93 14.04 -3.52
CA THR A 103 -20.77 13.14 -3.54
C THR A 103 -19.55 13.95 -3.97
N CYS A 104 -18.49 13.82 -3.21
CA CYS A 104 -17.24 14.56 -3.39
C CYS A 104 -16.09 13.59 -3.53
N TYR A 105 -15.09 13.97 -4.31
CA TYR A 105 -13.86 13.21 -4.48
C TYR A 105 -12.64 14.12 -4.32
N ASP A 106 -11.53 13.57 -3.84
CA ASP A 106 -10.27 14.29 -3.72
C ASP A 106 -9.57 14.50 -5.08
N GLU A 107 -8.39 15.08 -5.05
CA GLU A 107 -7.61 15.46 -6.23
C GLU A 107 -7.26 14.25 -7.12
N LEU A 108 -7.14 13.06 -6.54
CA LEU A 108 -6.76 11.84 -7.25
C LEU A 108 -7.87 11.29 -8.16
N TYR A 109 -9.11 11.76 -7.98
CA TYR A 109 -10.23 11.34 -8.82
C TYR A 109 -10.02 11.66 -10.31
N LYS A 110 -9.31 12.74 -10.62
CA LYS A 110 -8.95 13.08 -12.01
C LYS A 110 -8.22 11.93 -12.69
N LEU A 111 -7.31 11.25 -11.96
CA LEU A 111 -6.53 10.13 -12.48
C LEU A 111 -7.39 8.87 -12.72
N GLN A 112 -8.44 8.68 -11.90
CA GLN A 112 -9.38 7.56 -12.08
C GLN A 112 -10.34 7.78 -13.26
N LYS A 113 -10.49 9.01 -13.74
CA LYS A 113 -11.38 9.38 -14.85
C LYS A 113 -10.64 9.73 -16.12
N SER A 114 -9.32 9.78 -16.08
CA SER A 114 -8.50 10.12 -17.26
C SER A 114 -7.78 8.89 -17.79
N GLN A 115 -7.90 8.69 -19.09
CA GLN A 115 -7.14 7.68 -19.84
C GLN A 115 -6.02 8.35 -20.62
N ASP A 116 -4.92 7.64 -20.80
CA ASP A 116 -3.79 8.12 -21.60
C ASP A 116 -3.07 6.97 -22.31
N ASN A 117 -2.22 7.35 -23.26
CA ASN A 117 -1.26 6.48 -23.89
C ASN A 117 0.12 6.83 -23.34
N ARG A 118 0.72 5.91 -22.59
CA ARG A 118 2.02 6.12 -21.94
C ARG A 118 3.08 5.17 -22.49
N TYR A 119 4.25 5.71 -22.74
CA TYR A 119 5.43 4.96 -23.09
C TYR A 119 6.52 5.20 -22.05
N PHE A 120 6.94 4.12 -21.41
CA PHE A 120 8.06 4.13 -20.50
C PHE A 120 9.21 3.31 -21.11
N PRO A 121 10.35 3.94 -21.42
CA PRO A 121 11.52 3.22 -21.90
C PRO A 121 12.05 2.27 -20.83
N SER A 122 12.77 1.23 -21.27
CA SER A 122 13.45 0.32 -20.33
C SER A 122 14.39 1.09 -19.44
N GLY A 123 14.35 0.81 -18.14
CA GLY A 123 15.12 1.52 -17.13
C GLY A 123 14.40 2.69 -16.46
N THR A 124 13.16 3.01 -16.86
CA THR A 124 12.38 4.05 -16.18
C THR A 124 12.15 3.67 -14.72
N GLY A 125 12.47 4.57 -13.80
CA GLY A 125 12.25 4.37 -12.37
C GLY A 125 10.78 4.58 -11.97
N THR A 126 10.30 3.82 -10.98
CA THR A 126 8.93 3.96 -10.44
C THR A 126 8.62 5.40 -10.06
N LYS A 127 9.55 6.05 -9.34
CA LYS A 127 9.39 7.42 -8.88
C LYS A 127 9.16 8.38 -10.05
N SER A 128 10.05 8.39 -11.04
CA SER A 128 9.97 9.32 -12.17
C SER A 128 8.73 9.10 -13.02
N ALA A 129 8.26 7.85 -13.16
CA ALA A 129 7.05 7.54 -13.90
C ALA A 129 5.80 8.09 -13.19
N ILE A 130 5.69 7.88 -11.87
CA ILE A 130 4.54 8.35 -11.08
C ILE A 130 4.55 9.87 -10.94
N GLU A 131 5.68 10.48 -10.57
CA GLU A 131 5.79 11.94 -10.45
C GLU A 131 5.46 12.63 -11.80
N GLY A 132 5.92 12.08 -12.92
CA GLY A 132 5.59 12.60 -14.25
C GLY A 132 4.08 12.55 -14.55
N ILE A 133 3.38 11.50 -14.15
CA ILE A 133 1.91 11.44 -14.29
C ILE A 133 1.24 12.49 -13.40
N LEU A 134 1.67 12.63 -12.15
CA LEU A 134 1.10 13.60 -11.21
C LEU A 134 1.32 15.05 -11.70
N ASP A 135 2.50 15.35 -12.22
CA ASP A 135 2.84 16.67 -12.77
C ASP A 135 2.02 17.02 -14.02
N ASP A 136 1.85 16.08 -14.95
CA ASP A 136 1.08 16.29 -16.17
C ASP A 136 -0.41 16.59 -15.90
N TRP A 137 -0.96 16.08 -14.78
CA TRP A 137 -2.34 16.35 -14.35
C TRP A 137 -2.45 17.41 -13.26
N GLU A 138 -1.37 18.14 -12.98
CA GLU A 138 -1.32 19.22 -11.99
C GLU A 138 -1.82 18.76 -10.61
N ILE A 139 -1.47 17.53 -10.21
CA ILE A 139 -1.79 16.99 -8.89
C ILE A 139 -0.73 17.46 -7.89
N PRO A 140 -1.11 18.23 -6.86
CA PRO A 140 -0.14 18.72 -5.88
C PRO A 140 0.56 17.59 -5.13
N GLN A 141 1.88 17.61 -5.10
CA GLN A 141 2.70 16.61 -4.43
C GLN A 141 3.25 17.13 -3.11
N GLU A 142 3.37 16.26 -2.09
CA GLU A 142 4.00 16.57 -0.80
C GLU A 142 5.28 15.77 -0.61
N SER A 143 5.20 14.43 -0.75
CA SER A 143 6.36 13.58 -0.52
C SER A 143 6.29 12.29 -1.33
N TYR A 144 7.47 11.78 -1.69
CA TYR A 144 7.63 10.46 -2.28
C TYR A 144 8.53 9.61 -1.36
N GLN A 145 7.93 8.65 -0.66
CA GLN A 145 8.61 7.66 0.19
C GLN A 145 8.46 6.24 -0.38
N GLY A 146 8.08 6.17 -1.65
CA GLY A 146 7.82 4.93 -2.37
C GLY A 146 9.09 4.31 -2.97
N PRO A 147 8.91 3.18 -3.68
CA PRO A 147 9.99 2.47 -4.36
C PRO A 147 10.52 3.26 -5.55
N ASN A 148 11.74 2.94 -5.94
CA ASN A 148 12.32 3.44 -7.19
C ASN A 148 12.93 2.29 -8.01
N ALA A 149 12.16 1.20 -8.16
CA ALA A 149 12.55 0.07 -9.00
C ALA A 149 12.65 0.50 -10.47
N SER A 150 13.56 -0.15 -11.18
CA SER A 150 13.67 0.00 -12.63
C SER A 150 12.65 -0.91 -13.33
N HIS A 151 11.86 -0.34 -14.26
CA HIS A 151 10.87 -1.08 -15.05
C HIS A 151 11.42 -1.46 -16.42
N GLY A 152 10.89 -2.56 -16.98
CA GLY A 152 11.08 -2.89 -18.39
C GLY A 152 10.42 -1.86 -19.30
N LYS A 153 10.65 -1.98 -20.61
CA LYS A 153 9.90 -1.18 -21.58
C LYS A 153 8.41 -1.46 -21.44
N THR A 154 7.62 -0.44 -21.20
CA THR A 154 6.17 -0.55 -21.04
C THR A 154 5.44 0.39 -21.99
N VAL A 155 4.39 -0.11 -22.63
CA VAL A 155 3.50 0.66 -23.51
C VAL A 155 2.08 0.48 -22.99
N GLU A 156 1.52 1.55 -22.46
CA GLU A 156 0.14 1.58 -21.98
C GLU A 156 -0.72 2.35 -23.00
N ASN A 157 -1.77 1.72 -23.50
CA ASN A 157 -2.66 2.31 -24.46
C ASN A 157 -4.09 2.36 -23.91
N ASN A 158 -4.71 3.54 -23.94
CA ASN A 158 -6.07 3.76 -23.46
C ASN A 158 -6.30 3.25 -22.01
N LYS A 159 -5.28 3.36 -21.15
CA LYS A 159 -5.34 2.95 -19.75
C LYS A 159 -5.70 4.13 -18.87
N TYR A 160 -6.48 3.86 -17.80
CA TYR A 160 -6.67 4.84 -16.75
C TYR A 160 -5.35 5.11 -16.02
N LEU A 161 -5.11 6.37 -15.72
CA LEU A 161 -3.85 6.78 -15.07
C LEU A 161 -3.72 6.19 -13.66
N SER A 162 -4.84 6.04 -12.94
CA SER A 162 -4.88 5.31 -11.68
C SER A 162 -4.34 3.89 -11.79
N ASP A 163 -4.76 3.16 -12.84
CA ASP A 163 -4.34 1.78 -13.06
C ASP A 163 -2.85 1.70 -13.39
N ILE A 164 -2.36 2.66 -14.19
CA ILE A 164 -0.92 2.74 -14.52
C ILE A 164 -0.10 2.94 -13.25
N ILE A 165 -0.51 3.85 -12.36
CA ILE A 165 0.20 4.12 -11.09
C ILE A 165 0.17 2.88 -10.17
N ILE A 166 -0.99 2.25 -10.01
CA ILE A 166 -1.14 1.04 -9.18
C ILE A 166 -0.24 -0.07 -9.74
N ASN A 167 -0.28 -0.32 -11.05
CA ASN A 167 0.55 -1.35 -11.69
C ASN A 167 2.05 -1.10 -11.52
N LEU A 168 2.50 0.16 -11.59
CA LEU A 168 3.91 0.51 -11.35
C LEU A 168 4.34 0.21 -9.91
N LEU A 169 3.49 0.49 -8.93
CA LEU A 169 3.75 0.19 -7.51
C LEU A 169 3.74 -1.33 -7.26
N ASP A 170 2.80 -2.07 -7.86
CA ASP A 170 2.70 -3.52 -7.73
C ASP A 170 3.89 -4.23 -8.39
N ASP A 171 4.33 -3.77 -9.58
CA ASP A 171 5.52 -4.31 -10.24
C ASP A 171 6.79 -4.07 -9.41
N ALA A 172 6.91 -2.90 -8.79
CA ALA A 172 8.01 -2.62 -7.87
C ALA A 172 7.98 -3.55 -6.65
N ALA A 173 6.81 -3.81 -6.08
CA ALA A 173 6.65 -4.74 -4.96
C ALA A 173 6.96 -6.20 -5.37
N LYS A 174 6.56 -6.65 -6.56
CA LYS A 174 6.94 -7.96 -7.13
C LYS A 174 8.46 -8.09 -7.29
N LYS A 175 9.18 -7.01 -7.51
CA LYS A 175 10.66 -6.95 -7.56
C LYS A 175 11.34 -6.89 -6.19
N GLY A 176 10.57 -7.00 -5.11
CA GLY A 176 11.07 -7.05 -3.73
C GLY A 176 11.18 -5.68 -3.05
N GLU A 177 10.66 -4.62 -3.66
CA GLU A 177 10.52 -3.33 -2.99
C GLU A 177 9.36 -3.35 -1.98
N GLU A 178 9.31 -2.34 -1.12
CA GLU A 178 8.25 -2.20 -0.13
C GLU A 178 6.92 -1.87 -0.82
N GLN A 179 5.83 -2.53 -0.40
CA GLN A 179 4.50 -2.21 -0.89
C GLN A 179 4.10 -0.79 -0.48
N CYS A 180 3.74 0.01 -1.46
CA CYS A 180 3.36 1.40 -1.27
C CYS A 180 2.02 1.70 -1.91
N PHE A 181 1.43 2.82 -1.53
CA PHE A 181 0.20 3.31 -2.12
C PHE A 181 0.23 4.84 -2.22
N VAL A 182 -0.69 5.38 -3.00
CA VAL A 182 -0.87 6.83 -3.16
C VAL A 182 -1.97 7.29 -2.21
N GLN A 183 -1.71 8.37 -1.49
CA GLN A 183 -2.67 8.96 -0.56
C GLN A 183 -2.68 10.47 -0.70
N ALA A 184 -3.88 11.07 -0.77
CA ALA A 184 -4.06 12.50 -0.67
C ALA A 184 -4.39 12.90 0.77
N ARG A 185 -3.74 13.95 1.28
CA ARG A 185 -4.02 14.60 2.56
C ARG A 185 -3.91 16.11 2.41
N LYS A 186 -4.88 16.84 2.92
CA LYS A 186 -4.91 18.31 2.91
C LYS A 186 -4.66 18.92 1.53
N GLY A 187 -5.14 18.23 0.47
CA GLY A 187 -4.98 18.66 -0.92
C GLY A 187 -3.61 18.39 -1.53
N LYS A 188 -2.79 17.56 -0.91
CA LYS A 188 -1.48 17.15 -1.42
C LYS A 188 -1.36 15.63 -1.45
N THR A 189 -0.65 15.13 -2.43
CA THR A 189 -0.47 13.70 -2.67
C THR A 189 0.90 13.23 -2.22
N SER A 190 0.92 12.07 -1.59
CA SER A 190 2.15 11.37 -1.21
C SER A 190 2.10 9.91 -1.67
N VAL A 191 3.26 9.37 -2.02
CA VAL A 191 3.47 7.93 -2.17
C VAL A 191 4.15 7.45 -0.90
N ILE A 192 3.49 6.57 -0.16
CA ILE A 192 3.94 6.13 1.17
C ILE A 192 3.88 4.61 1.32
N PRO A 193 4.75 4.02 2.15
CA PRO A 193 4.70 2.59 2.46
C PRO A 193 3.44 2.21 3.23
N ARG A 194 2.91 1.02 2.98
CA ARG A 194 1.87 0.42 3.83
C ARG A 194 2.36 0.27 5.26
N GLY A 195 1.48 0.59 6.22
CA GLY A 195 1.80 0.50 7.64
C GLY A 195 2.79 1.54 8.14
N SER A 196 2.92 2.68 7.43
CA SER A 196 3.73 3.82 7.89
C SER A 196 3.02 4.72 8.90
N ASN A 197 1.79 4.38 9.30
CA ASN A 197 1.05 5.10 10.33
C ASN A 197 1.77 5.06 11.68
N LYS A 198 1.78 6.21 12.37
CA LYS A 198 2.44 6.36 13.69
C LYS A 198 1.71 5.65 14.81
N THR A 199 0.38 5.58 14.72
CA THR A 199 -0.48 4.97 15.73
C THR A 199 -1.08 3.70 15.15
N VAL A 200 -0.79 2.54 15.77
CA VAL A 200 -1.43 1.27 15.43
C VAL A 200 -2.63 1.07 16.36
N TYR A 201 -3.83 1.13 15.79
CA TYR A 201 -5.05 0.88 16.55
C TYR A 201 -5.26 -0.61 16.76
N VAL A 202 -5.78 -0.96 17.96
CA VAL A 202 -6.07 -2.33 18.35
C VAL A 202 -7.59 -2.54 18.41
N PHE A 203 -8.08 -3.46 17.59
CA PHE A 203 -9.49 -3.84 17.53
C PHE A 203 -9.69 -5.16 18.26
N ARG A 204 -10.36 -5.09 19.41
CA ARG A 204 -10.68 -6.26 20.25
C ARG A 204 -12.16 -6.58 20.14
N MET A 205 -12.54 -7.84 20.34
CA MET A 205 -13.95 -8.24 20.25
C MET A 205 -14.86 -7.58 21.29
N ASP A 206 -14.30 -7.07 22.39
CA ASP A 206 -15.06 -6.31 23.39
C ASP A 206 -15.43 -4.89 22.90
N ASN A 207 -14.76 -4.37 21.88
CA ASN A 207 -15.03 -3.07 21.25
C ASN A 207 -15.23 -3.15 19.73
N THR A 208 -15.49 -4.34 19.20
CA THR A 208 -15.71 -4.61 17.77
C THR A 208 -17.07 -5.25 17.59
N GLN A 209 -17.85 -4.78 16.61
CA GLN A 209 -19.19 -5.28 16.36
C GLN A 209 -19.18 -6.60 15.59
N MET A 210 -18.24 -6.74 14.66
CA MET A 210 -18.12 -7.94 13.82
C MET A 210 -16.67 -8.13 13.36
N PHE A 211 -16.21 -9.38 13.43
CA PHE A 211 -15.06 -9.88 12.68
C PHE A 211 -15.54 -11.01 11.78
N SER A 212 -15.24 -10.93 10.50
CA SER A 212 -15.64 -11.93 9.51
C SER A 212 -14.41 -12.33 8.68
N GLN A 213 -14.26 -13.63 8.48
CA GLN A 213 -13.27 -14.19 7.57
C GLN A 213 -13.98 -15.11 6.57
N SER A 214 -13.79 -14.83 5.28
CA SER A 214 -14.26 -15.67 4.19
C SER A 214 -13.06 -16.28 3.45
N ILE A 215 -13.17 -17.55 3.13
CA ILE A 215 -12.19 -18.27 2.30
C ILE A 215 -12.96 -18.84 1.12
N SER A 216 -12.60 -18.42 -0.10
CA SER A 216 -13.29 -18.84 -1.32
C SER A 216 -12.32 -19.36 -2.37
N THR A 217 -12.75 -20.44 -3.03
CA THR A 217 -12.12 -20.95 -4.25
C THR A 217 -12.97 -20.67 -5.49
N ALA A 218 -14.07 -19.89 -5.37
CA ALA A 218 -15.08 -19.74 -6.43
C ALA A 218 -14.47 -19.20 -7.74
N ASP A 219 -13.62 -18.20 -7.66
CA ASP A 219 -13.03 -17.50 -8.81
C ASP A 219 -11.60 -17.99 -9.15
N MET A 220 -11.15 -19.04 -8.46
CA MET A 220 -9.79 -19.56 -8.61
C MET A 220 -9.57 -20.15 -10.00
N ILE A 221 -8.59 -19.67 -10.74
CA ILE A 221 -8.13 -20.24 -12.02
C ILE A 221 -7.05 -21.30 -11.72
N THR A 222 -7.29 -22.55 -12.14
CA THR A 222 -6.39 -23.67 -11.83
C THR A 222 -5.65 -24.20 -13.05
N ARG A 223 -5.97 -23.66 -14.24
CA ARG A 223 -5.31 -24.01 -15.50
C ARG A 223 -5.40 -22.84 -16.47
N VAL A 224 -4.31 -22.58 -17.19
CA VAL A 224 -4.33 -21.67 -18.34
C VAL A 224 -3.89 -22.45 -19.59
N LYS A 225 -4.73 -22.39 -20.62
CA LYS A 225 -4.43 -22.96 -21.92
C LYS A 225 -3.98 -21.84 -22.86
N VAL A 226 -2.75 -21.95 -23.35
CA VAL A 226 -2.21 -21.04 -24.36
C VAL A 226 -2.63 -21.54 -25.73
N VAL A 227 -3.28 -20.69 -26.49
CA VAL A 227 -3.71 -21.01 -27.86
C VAL A 227 -3.09 -20.03 -28.86
N GLY A 228 -2.85 -20.54 -30.07
CA GLY A 228 -2.41 -19.73 -31.20
C GLY A 228 -3.55 -18.90 -31.78
N LYS A 229 -3.27 -18.16 -32.87
CA LYS A 229 -4.30 -17.49 -33.64
C LYS A 229 -5.30 -18.50 -34.24
N ALA A 230 -6.52 -18.04 -34.40
CA ALA A 230 -7.50 -18.77 -35.17
C ALA A 230 -7.05 -18.91 -36.64
N ASP A 231 -7.26 -20.09 -37.21
CA ASP A 231 -7.15 -20.35 -38.63
C ASP A 231 -8.36 -19.76 -39.38
N ASP A 232 -8.41 -19.97 -40.71
CA ASP A 232 -9.48 -19.46 -41.57
C ASP A 232 -10.86 -20.06 -41.23
N ASP A 233 -10.90 -21.23 -40.58
CA ASP A 233 -12.11 -21.88 -40.07
C ASP A 233 -12.48 -21.45 -38.65
N GLY A 234 -11.74 -20.55 -38.05
CA GLY A 234 -11.95 -20.04 -36.68
C GLY A 234 -11.42 -20.98 -35.58
N ARG A 235 -10.66 -22.01 -35.92
CA ARG A 235 -10.08 -22.96 -34.96
C ARG A 235 -8.75 -22.43 -34.44
N THR A 236 -8.49 -22.63 -33.13
CA THR A 236 -7.23 -22.28 -32.50
C THR A 236 -6.45 -23.52 -32.11
N SER A 237 -5.15 -23.56 -32.43
CA SER A 237 -4.25 -24.62 -31.99
C SER A 237 -3.89 -24.43 -30.50
N VAL A 238 -3.87 -25.52 -29.75
CA VAL A 238 -3.33 -25.50 -28.37
C VAL A 238 -1.81 -25.58 -28.45
N GLU A 239 -1.13 -24.54 -27.98
CA GLU A 239 0.33 -24.46 -28.02
C GLU A 239 0.98 -24.85 -26.68
N ALA A 240 0.27 -24.60 -25.56
CA ALA A 240 0.71 -25.02 -24.23
C ALA A 240 -0.48 -25.12 -23.26
N THR A 241 -0.27 -25.82 -22.16
CA THR A 241 -1.14 -25.85 -21.00
C THR A 241 -0.31 -25.67 -19.74
N VAL A 242 -0.60 -24.64 -18.96
CA VAL A 242 0.04 -24.38 -17.67
C VAL A 242 -0.95 -24.73 -16.58
N ASN A 243 -0.56 -25.59 -15.64
CA ASN A 243 -1.41 -26.02 -14.53
C ASN A 243 -0.93 -25.39 -13.23
N GLY A 244 -1.87 -24.88 -12.47
CA GLY A 244 -1.69 -24.45 -11.09
C GLY A 244 -2.19 -25.53 -10.12
N GLU A 245 -2.80 -25.10 -9.00
CA GLU A 245 -3.34 -25.99 -7.95
C GLU A 245 -4.70 -26.57 -8.38
N THR A 246 -4.71 -27.79 -8.88
CA THR A 246 -5.91 -28.43 -9.45
C THR A 246 -6.73 -29.28 -8.46
N LYS A 247 -6.32 -29.35 -7.18
CA LYS A 247 -7.04 -30.16 -6.16
C LYS A 247 -8.49 -29.71 -5.92
N TYR A 248 -8.80 -28.46 -6.24
CA TYR A 248 -10.15 -27.87 -6.14
C TYR A 248 -10.96 -28.00 -7.45
N GLY A 249 -10.50 -28.83 -8.39
CA GLY A 249 -11.09 -28.98 -9.72
C GLY A 249 -10.39 -28.12 -10.78
N ILE A 250 -10.69 -28.44 -12.04
CA ILE A 250 -10.11 -27.73 -13.18
C ILE A 250 -11.02 -26.55 -13.54
N ARG A 251 -10.51 -25.33 -13.41
CA ARG A 251 -11.15 -24.10 -13.89
C ARG A 251 -10.16 -23.43 -14.82
N GLN A 252 -10.49 -23.42 -16.10
CA GLN A 252 -9.56 -23.09 -17.16
C GLN A 252 -9.84 -21.70 -17.73
N ARG A 253 -8.76 -20.92 -17.89
CA ARG A 253 -8.72 -19.71 -18.71
C ARG A 253 -7.97 -19.96 -20.00
N ILE A 254 -8.34 -19.25 -21.05
CA ILE A 254 -7.62 -19.27 -22.33
C ILE A 254 -6.79 -17.99 -22.44
N TYR A 255 -5.54 -18.15 -22.79
CA TYR A 255 -4.63 -17.08 -23.18
C TYR A 255 -4.32 -17.21 -24.67
N THR A 256 -4.62 -16.19 -25.46
CA THR A 256 -4.33 -16.19 -26.90
C THR A 256 -3.00 -15.51 -27.13
N ARG A 257 -2.03 -16.25 -27.64
CA ARG A 257 -0.68 -15.74 -27.94
C ARG A 257 -0.73 -14.66 -29.01
N GLY A 258 -0.06 -13.53 -28.72
CA GLY A 258 0.10 -12.43 -29.65
C GLY A 258 0.88 -12.81 -30.91
N LYS A 259 0.73 -12.05 -32.01
CA LYS A 259 1.37 -12.35 -33.32
C LYS A 259 2.90 -12.43 -33.24
N ASP A 260 3.48 -11.51 -32.49
CA ASP A 260 4.94 -11.34 -32.35
C ASP A 260 5.45 -11.79 -30.97
N GLU A 261 4.60 -12.48 -30.20
CA GLU A 261 4.92 -13.00 -28.89
C GLU A 261 5.54 -14.39 -29.00
N SER A 262 6.64 -14.63 -28.27
CA SER A 262 7.23 -15.97 -28.20
C SER A 262 6.37 -16.92 -27.38
N LEU A 263 6.47 -18.23 -27.61
CA LEU A 263 5.77 -19.23 -26.79
C LEU A 263 6.26 -19.20 -25.32
N ALA A 264 7.51 -18.81 -25.10
CA ALA A 264 8.07 -18.67 -23.76
C ALA A 264 7.40 -17.51 -23.01
N ASP A 265 7.23 -16.37 -23.67
CA ASP A 265 6.56 -15.20 -23.08
C ASP A 265 5.08 -15.50 -22.82
N ALA A 266 4.39 -16.16 -23.76
CA ALA A 266 3.00 -16.59 -23.57
C ALA A 266 2.82 -17.58 -22.39
N LYS A 267 3.79 -18.47 -22.16
CA LYS A 267 3.80 -19.34 -20.98
C LYS A 267 4.05 -18.57 -19.70
N SER A 268 4.91 -17.55 -19.74
CA SER A 268 5.16 -16.67 -18.60
C SER A 268 3.91 -15.87 -18.24
N ALA A 269 3.22 -15.29 -19.23
CA ALA A 269 1.95 -14.62 -19.04
C ALA A 269 0.85 -15.56 -18.48
N ALA A 270 0.80 -16.81 -18.96
CA ALA A 270 -0.09 -17.82 -18.42
C ALA A 270 0.23 -18.20 -16.97
N GLN A 271 1.51 -18.21 -16.59
CA GLN A 271 1.95 -18.43 -15.22
C GLN A 271 1.57 -17.22 -14.32
N GLU A 272 1.74 -16.00 -14.80
CA GLU A 272 1.32 -14.79 -14.09
C GLU A 272 -0.19 -14.82 -13.76
N ILE A 273 -1.04 -15.24 -14.70
CA ILE A 273 -2.47 -15.44 -14.45
C ILE A 273 -2.70 -16.43 -13.31
N LEU A 274 -1.96 -17.54 -13.28
CA LEU A 274 -2.06 -18.53 -12.20
C LEU A 274 -1.52 -18.00 -10.87
N ASP A 275 -0.49 -17.19 -10.90
CA ASP A 275 0.10 -16.58 -9.70
C ASP A 275 -0.83 -15.53 -9.07
N ASP A 276 -1.59 -14.82 -9.89
CA ASP A 276 -2.54 -13.80 -9.43
C ASP A 276 -3.92 -14.42 -9.08
N GLU A 277 -4.49 -15.24 -9.96
CA GLU A 277 -5.86 -15.74 -9.84
C GLU A 277 -5.95 -17.24 -9.45
N GLY A 278 -4.83 -17.94 -9.36
CA GLY A 278 -4.77 -19.35 -8.96
C GLY A 278 -4.73 -19.57 -7.46
N LYS A 279 -4.96 -18.54 -6.65
CA LYS A 279 -4.90 -18.58 -5.20
C LYS A 279 -6.29 -18.61 -4.57
N ILE A 280 -6.36 -19.19 -3.37
CA ILE A 280 -7.56 -19.12 -2.53
C ILE A 280 -7.77 -17.66 -2.13
N LYS A 281 -8.93 -17.10 -2.45
CA LYS A 281 -9.29 -15.74 -2.04
C LYS A 281 -9.64 -15.75 -0.56
N LYS A 282 -8.95 -14.92 0.21
CA LYS A 282 -9.24 -14.67 1.63
C LYS A 282 -9.72 -13.24 1.78
N GLU A 283 -10.90 -13.07 2.34
CA GLU A 283 -11.47 -11.78 2.67
C GLU A 283 -11.63 -11.69 4.18
N ILE A 284 -11.17 -10.61 4.76
CA ILE A 284 -11.27 -10.34 6.19
C ILE A 284 -11.93 -8.99 6.36
N LYS A 285 -13.04 -8.96 7.08
CA LYS A 285 -13.81 -7.74 7.35
C LYS A 285 -13.95 -7.52 8.84
N VAL A 286 -13.76 -6.26 9.26
CA VAL A 286 -14.00 -5.82 10.63
C VAL A 286 -14.98 -4.67 10.60
N GLN A 287 -16.04 -4.76 11.40
CA GLN A 287 -16.93 -3.67 11.69
C GLN A 287 -16.77 -3.28 13.17
N SER A 288 -16.53 -2.00 13.40
CA SER A 288 -16.25 -1.46 14.74
C SER A 288 -16.85 -0.07 14.91
N PRO A 289 -16.91 0.45 16.15
CA PRO A 289 -17.12 1.88 16.35
C PRO A 289 -16.12 2.70 15.54
N ASP A 290 -16.54 3.87 15.07
CA ASP A 290 -15.75 4.69 14.17
C ASP A 290 -14.50 5.27 14.84
N VAL A 291 -13.36 5.06 14.20
CA VAL A 291 -12.08 5.71 14.51
C VAL A 291 -11.69 6.52 13.28
N PRO A 292 -12.06 7.82 13.22
CA PRO A 292 -11.98 8.61 11.98
C PRO A 292 -10.56 8.81 11.44
N PHE A 293 -9.55 8.48 12.24
CA PHE A 293 -8.13 8.64 11.88
C PHE A 293 -7.53 7.44 11.18
N VAL A 294 -8.25 6.31 11.13
CA VAL A 294 -7.82 5.11 10.39
C VAL A 294 -8.05 5.32 8.90
N ARG A 295 -7.05 4.99 8.11
CA ARG A 295 -7.05 5.18 6.66
C ARG A 295 -6.68 3.89 5.92
N LYS A 296 -6.99 3.84 4.63
CA LYS A 296 -6.43 2.81 3.74
C LYS A 296 -4.89 2.84 3.79
N GLY A 297 -4.28 1.66 3.84
CA GLY A 297 -2.83 1.48 3.95
C GLY A 297 -2.31 1.42 5.38
N ASP A 298 -3.11 1.81 6.38
CA ASP A 298 -2.69 1.76 7.78
C ASP A 298 -2.50 0.31 8.27
N LEU A 299 -1.56 0.14 9.19
CA LEU A 299 -1.39 -1.08 9.97
C LEU A 299 -2.29 -1.02 11.19
N VAL A 300 -3.07 -2.07 11.41
CA VAL A 300 -3.93 -2.26 12.58
C VAL A 300 -3.65 -3.63 13.20
N TYR A 301 -3.97 -3.78 14.48
CA TYR A 301 -3.90 -5.07 15.16
C TYR A 301 -5.33 -5.55 15.50
N VAL A 302 -5.67 -6.76 15.11
CA VAL A 302 -6.97 -7.37 15.45
C VAL A 302 -6.75 -8.46 16.47
N MET A 303 -7.60 -8.47 17.51
CA MET A 303 -7.58 -9.45 18.58
C MET A 303 -8.98 -10.06 18.74
N SER A 304 -9.18 -11.23 18.13
CA SER A 304 -10.40 -12.02 18.21
C SER A 304 -10.09 -13.50 18.43
N GLU A 305 -11.10 -14.33 18.71
CA GLU A 305 -10.91 -15.78 18.79
C GLU A 305 -10.52 -16.41 17.44
N LEU A 306 -10.91 -15.77 16.32
CA LEU A 306 -10.63 -16.26 14.97
C LEU A 306 -9.27 -15.80 14.45
N ALA A 307 -8.74 -14.68 14.99
CA ALA A 307 -7.48 -14.12 14.52
C ALA A 307 -6.85 -13.19 15.56
N GLN A 308 -5.53 -13.31 15.72
CA GLN A 308 -4.70 -12.41 16.51
C GLN A 308 -3.47 -12.06 15.70
N SER A 309 -3.52 -10.94 14.96
CA SER A 309 -2.44 -10.56 14.06
C SER A 309 -2.49 -9.08 13.66
N TYR A 310 -1.43 -8.64 13.01
CA TYR A 310 -1.40 -7.37 12.31
C TYR A 310 -2.02 -7.50 10.92
N TYR A 311 -2.72 -6.46 10.51
CA TYR A 311 -3.37 -6.37 9.20
C TYR A 311 -3.14 -5.00 8.59
N TYR A 312 -3.02 -4.95 7.27
CA TYR A 312 -3.14 -3.72 6.50
C TYR A 312 -4.60 -3.46 6.14
N VAL A 313 -5.01 -2.23 6.26
CA VAL A 313 -6.33 -1.76 5.80
C VAL A 313 -6.29 -1.64 4.28
N LYS A 314 -7.00 -2.52 3.57
CA LYS A 314 -7.13 -2.48 2.11
C LYS A 314 -8.17 -1.48 1.64
N GLY A 315 -9.28 -1.44 2.35
CA GLY A 315 -10.38 -0.53 2.14
C GLY A 315 -11.04 -0.18 3.46
N ILE A 316 -11.64 0.99 3.54
CA ILE A 316 -12.31 1.46 4.73
C ILE A 316 -13.50 2.34 4.37
N GLN A 317 -14.60 2.17 5.11
CA GLN A 317 -15.77 3.00 5.04
C GLN A 317 -16.12 3.52 6.43
N HIS A 318 -16.24 4.84 6.57
CA HIS A 318 -16.69 5.52 7.78
C HIS A 318 -18.13 5.99 7.63
N THR A 319 -18.94 5.78 8.65
CA THR A 319 -20.35 6.21 8.70
C THR A 319 -20.60 6.95 10.01
N VAL A 320 -20.65 8.28 9.92
CA VAL A 320 -20.69 9.16 11.09
C VAL A 320 -21.99 9.01 11.88
N ASP A 321 -23.13 8.91 11.19
CA ASP A 321 -24.45 8.89 11.84
C ASP A 321 -24.68 7.63 12.70
N THR A 322 -24.05 6.53 12.34
CA THR A 322 -24.08 5.27 13.12
C THR A 322 -22.85 5.09 13.98
N TYR A 323 -21.92 6.05 13.97
CA TYR A 323 -20.63 5.97 14.67
C TYR A 323 -19.92 4.65 14.42
N SER A 324 -19.93 4.22 13.17
CA SER A 324 -19.37 2.92 12.78
C SER A 324 -18.44 3.03 11.59
N MET A 325 -17.48 2.12 11.52
CA MET A 325 -16.66 1.92 10.33
C MET A 325 -16.58 0.44 9.96
N THR A 326 -16.35 0.19 8.69
CA THR A 326 -16.08 -1.15 8.16
C THR A 326 -14.73 -1.13 7.44
N MET A 327 -13.89 -2.10 7.74
CA MET A 327 -12.57 -2.27 7.13
C MET A 327 -12.49 -3.60 6.38
N ASP A 328 -11.96 -3.57 5.18
CA ASP A 328 -11.44 -4.73 4.48
C ASP A 328 -9.95 -4.86 4.79
N LEU A 329 -9.53 -6.02 5.26
CA LEU A 329 -8.21 -6.23 5.82
C LEU A 329 -7.42 -7.28 5.03
N GLU A 330 -6.11 -7.07 4.97
CA GLU A 330 -5.13 -8.03 4.47
C GLU A 330 -4.13 -8.38 5.55
N LEU A 331 -3.83 -9.67 5.73
CA LEU A 331 -2.85 -10.10 6.73
C LEU A 331 -1.51 -9.41 6.45
N ALA A 332 -1.01 -8.66 7.42
CA ALA A 332 0.32 -8.10 7.33
C ALA A 332 1.33 -9.24 7.56
N GLU A 333 2.07 -9.59 6.51
CA GLU A 333 3.22 -10.47 6.69
C GLU A 333 4.22 -9.76 7.60
N PRO A 334 4.84 -10.48 8.57
CA PRO A 334 5.90 -9.89 9.36
C PRO A 334 6.93 -9.36 8.36
N LYS A 335 7.23 -8.05 8.45
CA LYS A 335 8.33 -7.47 7.66
C LYS A 335 9.48 -8.44 7.87
N LYS A 336 9.92 -9.13 6.80
CA LYS A 336 11.26 -9.72 6.80
C LYS A 336 12.12 -8.53 7.18
N GLU A 337 12.68 -8.54 8.39
CA GLU A 337 13.66 -7.52 8.75
C GLU A 337 14.62 -7.51 7.57
N LYS A 338 14.55 -6.46 6.72
CA LYS A 338 15.67 -6.13 5.86
C LYS A 338 16.77 -6.03 6.90
N ALA A 339 17.68 -7.01 6.92
CA ALA A 339 18.85 -6.96 7.77
C ALA A 339 19.29 -5.50 7.65
N SER A 340 19.14 -4.77 8.73
CA SER A 340 19.35 -3.33 8.73
C SER A 340 20.60 -3.14 7.92
N SER A 341 20.52 -2.40 6.83
CA SER A 341 21.70 -1.85 6.21
C SER A 341 22.19 -0.80 7.21
N GLU A 342 22.68 -1.26 8.35
CA GLU A 342 23.65 -0.52 9.09
C GLU A 342 24.65 -0.12 8.03
N LYS A 343 24.80 1.18 7.84
CA LYS A 343 25.89 1.72 7.00
C LYS A 343 27.11 0.92 7.41
N LYS A 344 27.57 -0.01 6.51
CA LYS A 344 28.74 -0.84 6.81
C LYS A 344 29.79 0.14 7.29
N LYS A 345 30.10 0.10 8.58
CA LYS A 345 31.17 0.92 9.15
C LYS A 345 32.38 0.52 8.32
N ASP A 346 32.99 1.46 7.66
CA ASP A 346 34.15 1.16 6.80
C ASP A 346 35.35 0.99 7.74
N TYR A 347 35.64 -0.23 8.11
CA TYR A 347 36.72 -0.57 8.99
C TYR A 347 38.04 -0.60 8.20
N ASN A 348 39.10 -0.09 8.85
CA ASN A 348 40.43 -0.01 8.30
C ASN A 348 41.42 -0.89 9.10
N VAL A 349 42.49 -1.27 8.46
CA VAL A 349 43.61 -1.90 9.17
C VAL A 349 44.13 -0.97 10.22
N GLY A 350 44.22 -1.45 11.46
CA GLY A 350 44.62 -0.64 12.62
C GLY A 350 43.50 -0.34 13.58
N ASP A 351 42.20 -0.44 13.15
CA ASP A 351 41.06 -0.18 14.00
C ASP A 351 40.94 -1.22 15.11
N ILE A 352 40.50 -0.76 16.28
CA ILE A 352 40.15 -1.63 17.41
C ILE A 352 38.65 -1.82 17.41
N VAL A 353 38.24 -3.08 17.39
CA VAL A 353 36.83 -3.53 17.28
C VAL A 353 36.48 -4.46 18.43
N ASN A 354 35.18 -4.60 18.69
CA ASN A 354 34.67 -5.58 19.64
C ASN A 354 34.33 -6.86 18.91
N PHE A 355 35.15 -7.88 19.00
CA PHE A 355 34.86 -9.19 18.47
C PHE A 355 33.78 -9.89 19.31
N HIS A 356 32.69 -10.34 18.65
CA HIS A 356 31.53 -10.93 19.33
C HIS A 356 31.73 -12.41 19.77
N GLY A 357 32.91 -12.91 19.53
CA GLY A 357 33.20 -14.35 19.77
C GLY A 357 32.82 -15.20 18.53
N GLY A 358 33.10 -16.47 18.61
CA GLY A 358 32.81 -17.42 17.55
C GLY A 358 34.03 -18.11 17.00
N THR A 359 34.09 -18.31 15.66
CA THR A 359 35.18 -19.02 15.02
C THR A 359 36.14 -18.08 14.34
N HIS A 360 37.44 -18.23 14.58
CA HIS A 360 38.48 -17.64 13.74
C HIS A 360 39.18 -18.74 12.93
N TYR A 361 39.68 -18.38 11.77
CA TYR A 361 40.23 -19.32 10.78
C TYR A 361 41.71 -19.06 10.53
N VAL A 362 42.44 -20.09 10.13
CA VAL A 362 43.87 -19.99 9.84
C VAL A 362 44.15 -19.28 8.51
N SER A 363 43.17 -19.19 7.61
CA SER A 363 43.30 -18.46 6.36
C SER A 363 41.98 -17.83 5.94
N SER A 364 42.03 -16.88 4.97
CA SER A 364 40.86 -16.18 4.44
C SER A 364 40.04 -16.97 3.42
N TYR A 365 40.43 -18.19 3.09
CA TYR A 365 39.80 -19.01 2.06
C TYR A 365 38.71 -19.95 2.59
N PRO A 366 37.73 -20.33 1.76
CA PRO A 366 36.73 -21.34 2.12
C PRO A 366 37.35 -22.68 2.54
N GLY A 367 36.73 -23.32 3.54
CA GLY A 367 37.22 -24.63 4.02
C GLY A 367 38.43 -24.55 4.95
N SER A 368 38.86 -23.36 5.34
CA SER A 368 39.94 -23.16 6.29
C SER A 368 39.60 -23.73 7.67
N LYS A 369 40.59 -24.28 8.36
CA LYS A 369 40.45 -24.83 9.71
C LYS A 369 40.13 -23.67 10.69
N GLY A 370 39.06 -23.82 11.46
CA GLY A 370 38.61 -22.85 12.43
C GLY A 370 38.84 -23.27 13.87
N TYR A 371 39.01 -22.28 14.77
CA TYR A 371 39.15 -22.43 16.19
C TYR A 371 38.21 -21.48 16.93
N LYS A 372 37.71 -21.89 18.09
CA LYS A 372 36.82 -21.05 18.92
C LYS A 372 37.58 -19.93 19.60
N ALA A 373 37.04 -18.72 19.52
CA ALA A 373 37.52 -17.56 20.23
C ALA A 373 36.42 -16.90 21.06
N ARG A 374 36.84 -16.28 22.17
CA ARG A 374 35.96 -15.58 23.11
C ARG A 374 35.72 -14.14 22.67
N VAL A 375 34.63 -13.57 23.16
CA VAL A 375 34.30 -12.14 23.04
C VAL A 375 35.43 -11.28 23.61
N GLY A 376 35.72 -10.14 22.99
CA GLY A 376 36.62 -9.14 23.51
C GLY A 376 37.19 -8.22 22.45
N LYS A 377 38.02 -7.27 22.89
CA LYS A 377 38.63 -6.29 21.98
C LYS A 377 39.72 -6.93 21.11
N ALA A 378 39.67 -6.57 19.84
CA ALA A 378 40.65 -7.02 18.84
C ALA A 378 41.04 -5.91 17.89
N LYS A 379 42.24 -5.99 17.34
CA LYS A 379 42.71 -5.05 16.31
C LYS A 379 42.63 -5.72 14.93
N ILE A 380 42.13 -4.99 13.97
CA ILE A 380 42.16 -5.42 12.56
C ILE A 380 43.60 -5.27 12.06
N THR A 381 44.17 -6.37 11.60
CA THR A 381 45.56 -6.38 11.13
C THR A 381 45.68 -6.56 9.61
N ILE A 382 44.68 -7.21 8.99
CA ILE A 382 44.61 -7.38 7.52
C ILE A 382 43.15 -7.28 7.10
N LYS A 383 42.92 -6.56 5.98
CA LYS A 383 41.64 -6.52 5.27
C LYS A 383 41.86 -7.09 3.87
N ASN A 384 41.26 -8.23 3.58
CA ASN A 384 41.26 -8.79 2.23
C ASN A 384 40.07 -8.26 1.42
N GLY A 385 40.26 -8.13 0.12
CA GLY A 385 39.23 -7.65 -0.80
C GLY A 385 38.01 -8.57 -0.90
N SER A 386 36.97 -8.07 -1.56
CA SER A 386 35.74 -8.81 -1.81
C SER A 386 35.95 -10.19 -2.45
N GLY A 387 35.18 -11.18 -2.03
CA GLY A 387 35.25 -12.55 -2.56
C GLY A 387 36.02 -13.55 -1.72
N LYS A 388 36.52 -13.15 -0.53
CA LYS A 388 37.10 -14.08 0.45
C LYS A 388 36.05 -14.52 1.44
N ALA A 389 36.08 -15.80 1.86
CA ALA A 389 35.13 -16.32 2.84
C ALA A 389 35.33 -15.67 4.22
N HIS A 390 36.57 -15.38 4.59
CA HIS A 390 36.95 -14.79 5.88
C HIS A 390 37.80 -13.53 5.61
N PRO A 391 37.19 -12.34 5.35
CA PRO A 391 37.90 -11.19 4.80
C PRO A 391 38.73 -10.40 5.82
N TRP A 392 38.53 -10.61 7.12
CA TRP A 392 39.17 -9.81 8.16
C TRP A 392 40.11 -10.63 9.02
N HIS A 393 41.32 -10.15 9.25
CA HIS A 393 42.24 -10.77 10.22
C HIS A 393 42.27 -9.94 11.49
N LEU A 394 41.94 -10.59 12.61
CA LEU A 394 41.88 -10.00 13.94
C LEU A 394 42.95 -10.56 14.86
N ILE A 395 43.49 -9.71 15.68
CA ILE A 395 44.37 -10.08 16.83
C ILE A 395 43.80 -9.46 18.08
N HIS A 396 43.59 -10.25 19.15
CA HIS A 396 43.08 -9.74 20.40
C HIS A 396 44.03 -8.69 21.02
N THR A 397 43.46 -7.69 21.69
CA THR A 397 44.20 -6.59 22.31
C THR A 397 44.14 -6.64 23.85
N ASP A 398 43.31 -7.50 24.40
CA ASP A 398 43.19 -7.75 25.86
C ASP A 398 43.09 -9.24 26.16
N SER A 399 43.06 -9.58 27.43
CA SER A 399 42.95 -10.98 27.92
C SER A 399 41.52 -11.55 27.86
N GLY A 400 40.52 -10.71 27.55
CA GLY A 400 39.12 -11.13 27.42
C GLY A 400 38.92 -12.06 26.22
N SER A 401 39.52 -11.72 25.07
CA SER A 401 39.49 -12.50 23.87
C SER A 401 40.78 -13.33 23.67
N ASN A 402 40.68 -14.33 22.80
CA ASN A 402 41.81 -15.10 22.30
C ASN A 402 41.75 -15.20 20.76
N VAL A 403 41.06 -14.26 20.10
CA VAL A 403 40.99 -14.22 18.64
C VAL A 403 42.37 -13.93 18.04
N TYR A 404 42.81 -14.78 17.16
CA TYR A 404 44.06 -14.62 16.39
C TYR A 404 43.90 -15.33 15.04
N GLY A 405 43.37 -14.64 14.06
CA GLY A 405 43.13 -15.24 12.75
C GLY A 405 42.03 -14.52 11.96
N TRP A 406 41.60 -15.19 10.90
CA TRP A 406 40.63 -14.66 9.96
C TRP A 406 39.20 -14.89 10.48
N VAL A 407 38.34 -13.90 10.25
CA VAL A 407 36.94 -13.96 10.69
C VAL A 407 35.99 -13.48 9.57
N ASP A 408 34.73 -13.86 9.70
CA ASP A 408 33.68 -13.52 8.77
C ASP A 408 33.20 -12.07 8.95
N ASP A 409 32.64 -11.49 7.92
CA ASP A 409 31.92 -10.22 7.99
C ASP A 409 30.80 -10.28 9.09
N GLY A 410 30.64 -9.21 9.85
CA GLY A 410 29.60 -9.14 10.88
C GLY A 410 29.92 -9.82 12.20
N THR A 411 31.15 -10.36 12.38
CA THR A 411 31.59 -10.99 13.65
C THR A 411 32.16 -9.98 14.66
N PHE A 412 32.19 -8.72 14.30
CA PHE A 412 32.68 -7.62 15.16
C PHE A 412 32.02 -6.29 14.79
N ASP A 413 32.10 -5.29 15.68
CA ASP A 413 31.58 -3.92 15.53
C ASP A 413 32.53 -2.84 16.12
#